data_4bae3841c534b8590fc8f5710607b7f4
#
_entry.id   4bae3841c534b8590fc8f5710607b7f4
#
_cell.length_a   1.000
_cell.length_b   1.000
_cell.length_c   1.000
_cell.angle_alpha   90.00
_cell.angle_beta   90.00
_cell.angle_gamma   90.00
#
_symmetry.space_group_name_H-M   'P 1'
#
loop_
_entity.id
_entity.type
_entity.pdbx_description
1 polymer ?
#
loop_
_entity_poly.entity_id
_entity_poly.type
_entity_poly.pdbx_seq_one_letter_code
_entity_poly.pdbx_strand_id
1 'polypeptide(L)'
;QSLYLKQHQSGTPSARDSVFWQSSVGFDIGWEIDFWGRFSRAIESADAVYFASQANYADAMLLLRAQVADTYFALRTAEARLAIAQENAKRQARSLEITERLFRHGENDELDWQQARTQYLATQATIPEFENQLNALRNVLCSLLGRPPGPLPQLAAGHGQLPLPDRAVLQD
;
A
#
# COMPACT_ATOMS: atom_id res chain seq x y z
N GLN A 1 -47.02 -17.55 -3.69
CA GLN A 1 -47.56 -17.49 -2.31
C GLN A 1 -48.95 -18.12 -2.37
N SER A 2 -49.14 -19.28 -1.74
CA SER A 2 -50.45 -19.94 -1.61
C SER A 2 -51.16 -19.37 -0.39
N LEU A 3 -52.26 -18.63 -0.63
CA LEU A 3 -53.12 -18.11 0.42
C LEU A 3 -54.22 -19.16 0.70
N TYR A 4 -54.28 -19.66 1.94
CA TYR A 4 -55.39 -20.45 2.43
C TYR A 4 -56.47 -19.50 2.94
N LEU A 5 -57.60 -19.43 2.23
CA LEU A 5 -58.83 -18.77 2.72
C LEU A 5 -59.77 -19.86 3.26
N LYS A 6 -59.88 -19.97 4.56
CA LYS A 6 -60.90 -20.79 5.23
C LYS A 6 -62.12 -19.92 5.48
N GLN A 7 -63.15 -20.08 4.63
CA GLN A 7 -64.42 -19.39 4.82
C GLN A 7 -65.31 -20.25 5.70
N HIS A 8 -65.57 -19.80 6.92
CA HIS A 8 -66.51 -20.42 7.82
C HIS A 8 -67.90 -19.80 7.58
N GLN A 9 -68.80 -20.60 6.97
CA GLN A 9 -70.23 -20.25 6.91
C GLN A 9 -70.96 -20.93 8.07
N SER A 10 -71.38 -20.16 9.07
CA SER A 10 -72.17 -20.61 10.18
C SER A 10 -73.68 -20.62 9.77
N GLY A 11 -74.29 -21.77 9.76
CA GLY A 11 -75.71 -21.94 9.75
C GLY A 11 -76.32 -22.77 8.66
N THR A 12 -76.20 -24.09 8.74
CA THR A 12 -77.18 -25.16 8.50
C THR A 12 -76.48 -26.53 8.49
N PRO A 13 -77.01 -27.60 9.06
CA PRO A 13 -76.28 -28.86 9.23
C PRO A 13 -76.46 -29.79 8.00
N SER A 14 -76.00 -29.39 6.85
CA SER A 14 -75.88 -30.29 5.68
C SER A 14 -74.92 -29.72 4.56
N ALA A 15 -74.01 -28.88 4.91
CA ALA A 15 -73.00 -28.49 3.90
C ALA A 15 -71.77 -29.40 3.99
N ARG A 16 -71.54 -30.22 2.96
CA ARG A 16 -70.29 -30.93 2.74
C ARG A 16 -69.16 -29.90 2.67
N ASP A 17 -68.17 -30.02 3.57
CA ASP A 17 -66.97 -29.23 3.49
C ASP A 17 -66.27 -29.51 2.14
N SER A 18 -66.47 -28.67 1.15
CA SER A 18 -65.77 -28.72 -0.11
C SER A 18 -64.46 -27.91 0.03
N VAL A 19 -63.35 -28.62 0.18
CA VAL A 19 -62.03 -28.01 0.08
C VAL A 19 -61.72 -27.86 -1.42
N PHE A 20 -61.59 -26.62 -1.88
CA PHE A 20 -61.17 -26.38 -3.25
C PHE A 20 -59.84 -25.63 -3.25
N TRP A 21 -59.01 -26.02 -4.19
CA TRP A 21 -57.73 -25.38 -4.45
C TRP A 21 -57.91 -24.34 -5.54
N GLN A 22 -57.59 -23.08 -5.24
CA GLN A 22 -57.57 -22.02 -6.22
C GLN A 22 -56.12 -21.58 -6.41
N SER A 23 -55.57 -21.78 -7.60
CA SER A 23 -54.27 -21.24 -8.00
C SER A 23 -54.51 -20.18 -9.08
N SER A 24 -54.00 -19.01 -8.87
CA SER A 24 -54.01 -17.92 -9.86
C SER A 24 -52.55 -17.65 -10.30
N VAL A 25 -52.34 -17.63 -11.61
CA VAL A 25 -51.08 -17.18 -12.24
C VAL A 25 -51.46 -15.91 -12.99
N GLY A 26 -50.84 -14.81 -12.57
CA GLY A 26 -51.05 -13.52 -13.21
C GLY A 26 -49.73 -12.94 -13.67
N PHE A 27 -49.71 -12.27 -14.82
CA PHE A 27 -48.61 -11.42 -15.25
C PHE A 27 -49.00 -9.97 -14.98
N ASP A 28 -48.23 -9.27 -14.13
CA ASP A 28 -48.34 -7.85 -13.94
C ASP A 28 -47.34 -7.14 -14.85
N ILE A 29 -47.84 -6.32 -15.78
CA ILE A 29 -47.03 -5.45 -16.64
C ILE A 29 -47.33 -4.02 -16.22
N GLY A 30 -46.42 -3.42 -15.45
CA GLY A 30 -46.44 -2.02 -15.11
C GLY A 30 -45.54 -1.21 -16.05
N TRP A 31 -46.07 -0.21 -16.71
CA TRP A 31 -45.30 0.73 -17.52
C TRP A 31 -45.56 2.13 -17.00
N GLU A 32 -44.46 2.81 -16.59
CA GLU A 32 -44.50 4.20 -16.14
C GLU A 32 -43.99 5.12 -17.26
N ILE A 33 -44.85 6.05 -17.70
CA ILE A 33 -44.51 7.03 -18.72
C ILE A 33 -43.62 8.11 -18.07
N ASP A 34 -42.43 8.36 -18.63
CA ASP A 34 -41.45 9.32 -18.10
C ASP A 34 -41.75 10.75 -18.56
N PHE A 35 -42.89 11.31 -18.13
CA PHE A 35 -43.31 12.68 -18.49
C PHE A 35 -42.34 13.77 -18.00
N TRP A 36 -41.67 13.52 -16.90
CA TRP A 36 -40.76 14.47 -16.24
C TRP A 36 -39.30 14.15 -16.45
N GLY A 37 -38.96 13.15 -17.26
CA GLY A 37 -37.59 12.78 -17.57
C GLY A 37 -36.83 12.16 -16.40
N ARG A 38 -37.51 11.59 -15.41
CA ARG A 38 -36.89 10.97 -14.23
C ARG A 38 -35.93 9.82 -14.62
N PHE A 39 -36.39 8.95 -15.50
CA PHE A 39 -35.58 7.82 -15.97
C PHE A 39 -34.43 8.28 -16.88
N SER A 40 -34.70 9.24 -17.76
CA SER A 40 -33.67 9.84 -18.62
C SER A 40 -32.57 10.51 -17.78
N ARG A 41 -32.92 11.24 -16.75
CA ARG A 41 -31.96 11.87 -15.83
C ARG A 41 -31.21 10.84 -14.97
N ALA A 42 -31.87 9.75 -14.58
CA ALA A 42 -31.23 8.66 -13.86
C ALA A 42 -30.18 7.94 -14.72
N ILE A 43 -30.46 7.71 -16.00
CA ILE A 43 -29.51 7.13 -16.95
C ILE A 43 -28.32 8.09 -17.14
N GLU A 44 -28.57 9.37 -17.43
CA GLU A 44 -27.51 10.37 -17.56
C GLU A 44 -26.61 10.46 -16.31
N SER A 45 -27.22 10.39 -15.14
CA SER A 45 -26.48 10.34 -13.86
C SER A 45 -25.63 9.08 -13.73
N ALA A 46 -26.16 7.91 -14.12
CA ALA A 46 -25.43 6.65 -14.08
C ALA A 46 -24.25 6.66 -15.06
N ASP A 47 -24.43 7.21 -16.26
CA ASP A 47 -23.35 7.37 -17.24
C ASP A 47 -22.26 8.32 -16.73
N ALA A 48 -22.66 9.45 -16.10
CA ALA A 48 -21.69 10.35 -15.49
C ALA A 48 -20.89 9.70 -14.38
N VAL A 49 -21.52 8.89 -13.52
CA VAL A 49 -20.83 8.10 -12.48
C VAL A 49 -19.86 7.09 -13.09
N TYR A 50 -20.25 6.44 -14.20
CA TYR A 50 -19.36 5.52 -14.91
C TYR A 50 -18.11 6.23 -15.45
N PHE A 51 -18.25 7.37 -16.12
CA PHE A 51 -17.10 8.16 -16.58
C PHE A 51 -16.25 8.68 -15.44
N ALA A 52 -16.86 9.10 -14.32
CA ALA A 52 -16.16 9.50 -13.12
C ALA A 52 -15.32 8.32 -12.55
N SER A 53 -15.84 7.10 -12.57
CA SER A 53 -15.10 5.91 -12.11
C SER A 53 -13.87 5.60 -12.98
N GLN A 54 -13.94 5.84 -14.30
CA GLN A 54 -12.79 5.70 -15.19
C GLN A 54 -11.71 6.74 -14.89
N ALA A 55 -12.10 7.99 -14.65
CA ALA A 55 -11.17 9.04 -14.26
C ALA A 55 -10.51 8.74 -12.91
N ASN A 56 -11.27 8.27 -11.93
CA ASN A 56 -10.75 7.85 -10.63
C ASN A 56 -9.75 6.68 -10.73
N TYR A 57 -10.00 5.72 -11.64
CA TYR A 57 -9.04 4.65 -11.90
C TYR A 57 -7.72 5.20 -12.47
N ALA A 58 -7.79 6.11 -13.44
CA ALA A 58 -6.60 6.73 -14.01
C ALA A 58 -5.79 7.51 -12.97
N ASP A 59 -6.48 8.26 -12.09
CA ASP A 59 -5.88 8.98 -10.97
C ASP A 59 -5.22 8.03 -9.97
N ALA A 60 -5.91 6.97 -9.55
CA ALA A 60 -5.36 5.96 -8.65
C ALA A 60 -4.09 5.30 -9.24
N MET A 61 -4.07 5.02 -10.54
CA MET A 61 -2.90 4.48 -11.23
C MET A 61 -1.73 5.47 -11.28
N LEU A 62 -2.01 6.77 -11.45
CA LEU A 62 -0.99 7.81 -11.40
C LEU A 62 -0.38 7.93 -10.01
N LEU A 63 -1.21 7.99 -8.98
CA LEU A 63 -0.78 8.03 -7.58
C LEU A 63 0.07 6.80 -7.20
N LEU A 64 -0.36 5.61 -7.62
CA LEU A 64 0.39 4.38 -7.38
C LEU A 64 1.79 4.43 -8.02
N ARG A 65 1.87 4.90 -9.26
CA ARG A 65 3.17 5.05 -9.96
C ARG A 65 4.08 6.05 -9.25
N ALA A 66 3.53 7.19 -8.83
CA ALA A 66 4.28 8.19 -8.06
C ALA A 66 4.80 7.59 -6.74
N GLN A 67 3.96 6.86 -6.00
CA GLN A 67 4.34 6.24 -4.74
C GLN A 67 5.41 5.16 -4.90
N VAL A 68 5.36 4.37 -5.98
CA VAL A 68 6.42 3.40 -6.32
C VAL A 68 7.73 4.13 -6.61
N ALA A 69 7.71 5.23 -7.37
CA ALA A 69 8.89 6.02 -7.66
C ALA A 69 9.51 6.62 -6.39
N ASP A 70 8.70 7.27 -5.55
CA ASP A 70 9.16 7.84 -4.28
C ASP A 70 9.79 6.78 -3.36
N THR A 71 9.13 5.63 -3.22
CA THR A 71 9.64 4.52 -2.40
C THR A 71 10.96 3.98 -2.98
N TYR A 72 11.09 3.90 -4.30
CA TYR A 72 12.31 3.49 -4.95
C TYR A 72 13.47 4.45 -4.70
N PHE A 73 13.25 5.77 -4.82
CA PHE A 73 14.27 6.77 -4.51
C PHE A 73 14.65 6.75 -3.02
N ALA A 74 13.68 6.60 -2.13
CA ALA A 74 13.94 6.45 -0.71
C ALA A 74 14.80 5.21 -0.41
N LEU A 75 14.51 4.09 -1.07
CA LEU A 75 15.29 2.86 -0.96
C LEU A 75 16.76 3.07 -1.40
N ARG A 76 16.98 3.68 -2.57
CA ARG A 76 18.33 3.97 -3.08
C ARG A 76 19.10 4.92 -2.15
N THR A 77 18.41 5.89 -1.59
CA THR A 77 19.00 6.80 -0.60
C THR A 77 19.39 6.07 0.68
N ALA A 78 18.54 5.17 1.17
CA ALA A 78 18.83 4.36 2.36
C ALA A 78 20.03 3.41 2.11
N GLU A 79 20.14 2.79 0.93
CA GLU A 79 21.30 1.98 0.54
C GLU A 79 22.61 2.80 0.55
N ALA A 80 22.58 4.01 -0.02
CA ALA A 80 23.74 4.89 -0.03
C ALA A 80 24.14 5.33 1.40
N ARG A 81 23.18 5.66 2.24
CA ARG A 81 23.43 6.01 3.66
C ARG A 81 24.04 4.86 4.44
N LEU A 82 23.52 3.63 4.25
CA LEU A 82 24.07 2.44 4.88
C LEU A 82 25.53 2.21 4.45
N ALA A 83 25.83 2.32 3.16
CA ALA A 83 27.19 2.15 2.65
C ALA A 83 28.16 3.20 3.25
N ILE A 84 27.72 4.47 3.34
CA ILE A 84 28.52 5.55 3.96
C ILE A 84 28.73 5.28 5.46
N ALA A 85 27.69 4.84 6.19
CA ALA A 85 27.80 4.53 7.62
C ALA A 85 28.80 3.38 7.86
N GLN A 86 28.74 2.32 7.06
CA GLN A 86 29.65 1.18 7.12
C GLN A 86 31.09 1.60 6.82
N GLU A 87 31.32 2.44 5.80
CA GLU A 87 32.65 2.94 5.48
C GLU A 87 33.19 3.88 6.57
N ASN A 88 32.33 4.73 7.15
CA ASN A 88 32.73 5.56 8.29
C ASN A 88 33.08 4.73 9.52
N ALA A 89 32.31 3.68 9.81
CA ALA A 89 32.64 2.77 10.91
C ALA A 89 34.01 2.10 10.72
N LYS A 90 34.37 1.69 9.48
CA LYS A 90 35.71 1.13 9.17
C LYS A 90 36.83 2.16 9.42
N ARG A 91 36.61 3.40 8.97
CA ARG A 91 37.61 4.46 9.17
C ARG A 91 37.81 4.80 10.64
N GLN A 92 36.69 4.86 11.41
CA GLN A 92 36.74 5.11 12.84
C GLN A 92 37.34 3.93 13.62
N ALA A 93 37.08 2.69 13.22
CA ALA A 93 37.73 1.52 13.80
C ALA A 93 39.26 1.58 13.65
N ARG A 94 39.75 2.02 12.46
CA ARG A 94 41.18 2.23 12.24
C ARG A 94 41.75 3.38 13.08
N SER A 95 41.03 4.48 13.20
CA SER A 95 41.42 5.60 14.07
C SER A 95 41.50 5.14 15.54
N LEU A 96 40.52 4.39 16.03
CA LEU A 96 40.50 3.82 17.37
C LEU A 96 41.71 2.90 17.59
N GLU A 97 42.08 2.02 16.63
CA GLU A 97 43.23 1.14 16.71
C GLU A 97 44.54 1.93 16.85
N ILE A 98 44.67 3.04 16.10
CA ILE A 98 45.85 3.90 16.17
C ILE A 98 45.92 4.60 17.52
N THR A 99 44.84 5.21 17.97
CA THR A 99 44.76 5.92 19.24
C THR A 99 44.99 4.98 20.44
N GLU A 100 44.48 3.75 20.38
CA GLU A 100 44.72 2.73 21.40
C GLU A 100 46.21 2.34 21.48
N ARG A 101 46.88 2.19 20.31
CA ARG A 101 48.32 1.91 20.27
C ARG A 101 49.15 3.05 20.89
N LEU A 102 48.87 4.28 20.55
CA LEU A 102 49.53 5.48 21.09
C LEU A 102 49.33 5.58 22.60
N PHE A 103 48.10 5.34 23.09
CA PHE A 103 47.82 5.29 24.51
C PHE A 103 48.64 4.22 25.25
N ARG A 104 48.70 3.00 24.70
CA ARG A 104 49.45 1.90 25.30
C ARG A 104 51.00 2.18 25.36
N HIS A 105 51.49 3.04 24.47
CA HIS A 105 52.89 3.47 24.47
C HIS A 105 53.13 4.74 25.29
N GLY A 106 52.09 5.30 25.91
CA GLY A 106 52.20 6.51 26.71
C GLY A 106 52.36 7.81 25.92
N GLU A 107 52.07 7.75 24.59
CA GLU A 107 52.20 8.88 23.67
C GLU A 107 50.91 9.70 23.55
N ASN A 108 49.75 9.15 24.03
CA ASN A 108 48.44 9.80 23.99
C ASN A 108 47.71 9.66 25.32
N ASP A 109 46.78 10.58 25.58
CA ASP A 109 45.95 10.57 26.77
C ASP A 109 44.80 9.54 26.67
N GLU A 110 44.37 9.02 27.82
CA GLU A 110 43.24 8.12 27.93
C GLU A 110 41.95 8.76 27.39
N LEU A 111 41.81 10.07 27.53
CA LEU A 111 40.64 10.81 27.03
C LEU A 111 40.49 10.65 25.51
N ASP A 112 41.59 10.77 24.77
CA ASP A 112 41.58 10.66 23.31
C ASP A 112 41.17 9.25 22.85
N TRP A 113 41.67 8.23 23.56
CA TRP A 113 41.27 6.85 23.29
C TRP A 113 39.79 6.60 23.58
N GLN A 114 39.26 7.11 24.73
CA GLN A 114 37.84 6.97 25.07
C GLN A 114 36.92 7.73 24.11
N GLN A 115 37.33 8.91 23.64
CA GLN A 115 36.59 9.68 22.63
C GLN A 115 36.53 8.92 21.30
N ALA A 116 37.66 8.40 20.81
CA ALA A 116 37.71 7.60 19.58
C ALA A 116 36.81 6.35 19.68
N ARG A 117 36.85 5.68 20.83
CA ARG A 117 36.00 4.51 21.11
C ARG A 117 34.51 4.86 21.12
N THR A 118 34.15 5.94 21.77
CA THR A 118 32.75 6.42 21.84
C THR A 118 32.25 6.77 20.45
N GLN A 119 33.05 7.46 19.65
CA GLN A 119 32.69 7.83 18.28
C GLN A 119 32.50 6.60 17.38
N TYR A 120 33.39 5.61 17.48
CA TYR A 120 33.23 4.35 16.74
C TYR A 120 31.95 3.60 17.12
N LEU A 121 31.70 3.43 18.43
CA LEU A 121 30.53 2.72 18.93
C LEU A 121 29.23 3.45 18.57
N ALA A 122 29.23 4.79 18.63
CA ALA A 122 28.07 5.59 18.22
C ALA A 122 27.74 5.38 16.73
N THR A 123 28.75 5.40 15.85
CA THR A 123 28.53 5.14 14.42
C THR A 123 28.08 3.69 14.17
N GLN A 124 28.70 2.74 14.86
CA GLN A 124 28.32 1.32 14.73
C GLN A 124 26.86 1.08 15.16
N ALA A 125 26.38 1.79 16.17
CA ALA A 125 25.00 1.68 16.65
C ALA A 125 23.96 2.21 15.63
N THR A 126 24.35 3.06 14.68
CA THR A 126 23.42 3.57 13.63
C THR A 126 23.22 2.55 12.48
N ILE A 127 24.13 1.61 12.30
CA ILE A 127 24.08 0.65 11.17
C ILE A 127 22.81 -0.22 11.21
N PRO A 128 22.44 -0.85 12.34
CA PRO A 128 21.20 -1.64 12.42
C PRO A 128 19.93 -0.82 12.13
N GLU A 129 19.92 0.45 12.49
CA GLU A 129 18.80 1.35 12.21
C GLU A 129 18.63 1.55 10.69
N PHE A 130 19.73 1.81 9.97
CA PHE A 130 19.68 1.91 8.50
C PHE A 130 19.31 0.59 7.83
N GLU A 131 19.76 -0.55 8.35
CA GLU A 131 19.36 -1.87 7.85
C GLU A 131 17.87 -2.12 8.05
N ASN A 132 17.31 -1.75 9.19
CA ASN A 132 15.87 -1.85 9.47
C ASN A 132 15.07 -0.93 8.55
N GLN A 133 15.51 0.31 8.34
CA GLN A 133 14.87 1.24 7.43
C GLN A 133 14.87 0.70 6.00
N LEU A 134 15.98 0.13 5.55
CA LEU A 134 16.11 -0.47 4.22
C LEU A 134 15.16 -1.67 4.04
N ASN A 135 15.05 -2.53 5.05
CA ASN A 135 14.12 -3.66 5.03
C ASN A 135 12.67 -3.19 5.01
N ALA A 136 12.33 -2.14 5.78
CA ALA A 136 10.99 -1.55 5.77
C ALA A 136 10.62 -1.01 4.38
N LEU A 137 11.52 -0.26 3.74
CA LEU A 137 11.32 0.28 2.39
C LEU A 137 11.17 -0.83 1.33
N ARG A 138 11.95 -1.91 1.44
CA ARG A 138 11.80 -3.09 0.57
C ARG A 138 10.43 -3.73 0.72
N ASN A 139 9.94 -3.88 1.95
CA ASN A 139 8.62 -4.45 2.21
C ASN A 139 7.49 -3.56 1.68
N VAL A 140 7.61 -2.24 1.83
CA VAL A 140 6.66 -1.27 1.24
C VAL A 140 6.65 -1.41 -0.27
N LEU A 141 7.82 -1.49 -0.91
CA LEU A 141 7.92 -1.64 -2.36
C LEU A 141 7.32 -2.98 -2.84
N CYS A 142 7.56 -4.08 -2.12
CA CYS A 142 6.90 -5.36 -2.40
C CYS A 142 5.38 -5.24 -2.34
N SER A 143 4.85 -4.57 -1.29
CA SER A 143 3.40 -4.35 -1.12
C SER A 143 2.80 -3.55 -2.27
N LEU A 144 3.46 -2.45 -2.68
CA LEU A 144 3.02 -1.62 -3.81
C LEU A 144 3.02 -2.38 -5.14
N LEU A 145 3.92 -3.36 -5.29
CA LEU A 145 4.01 -4.24 -6.46
C LEU A 145 3.09 -5.47 -6.37
N GLY A 146 2.28 -5.60 -5.31
CA GLY A 146 1.39 -6.73 -5.09
C GLY A 146 2.13 -8.05 -4.82
N ARG A 147 3.36 -7.99 -4.27
CA ARG A 147 4.19 -9.17 -3.97
C ARG A 147 4.33 -9.39 -2.47
N PRO A 148 4.50 -10.63 -2.02
CA PRO A 148 4.86 -10.90 -0.63
C PRO A 148 6.24 -10.31 -0.31
N PRO A 149 6.50 -9.93 0.96
CA PRO A 149 7.80 -9.50 1.41
C PRO A 149 8.90 -10.50 1.05
N GLY A 150 9.97 -10.01 0.43
CA GLY A 150 11.05 -10.88 -0.02
C GLY A 150 12.11 -10.15 -0.86
N PRO A 151 13.11 -10.88 -1.36
CA PRO A 151 14.15 -10.30 -2.21
C PRO A 151 13.56 -9.81 -3.54
N LEU A 152 13.99 -8.63 -3.97
CA LEU A 152 13.63 -8.03 -5.26
C LEU A 152 14.85 -8.12 -6.21
N PRO A 153 15.00 -9.23 -6.97
CA PRO A 153 16.18 -9.44 -7.82
C PRO A 153 16.32 -8.38 -8.91
N GLN A 154 15.19 -7.77 -9.33
CA GLN A 154 15.20 -6.68 -10.31
C GLN A 154 15.91 -5.41 -9.82
N LEU A 155 16.02 -5.23 -8.50
CA LEU A 155 16.70 -4.09 -7.88
C LEU A 155 18.20 -4.34 -7.62
N ALA A 156 18.69 -5.56 -7.85
CA ALA A 156 20.09 -5.92 -7.62
C ALA A 156 21.06 -5.14 -8.54
N ALA A 157 20.62 -4.77 -9.74
CA ALA A 157 21.39 -3.89 -10.62
C ALA A 157 21.29 -2.45 -10.15
N GLY A 158 22.42 -1.82 -9.81
CA GLY A 158 22.49 -0.39 -9.41
C GLY A 158 22.45 -0.14 -7.90
N HIS A 159 22.85 -1.11 -7.07
CA HIS A 159 23.02 -0.90 -5.63
C HIS A 159 23.80 0.37 -5.30
N GLY A 160 23.21 1.25 -4.51
CA GLY A 160 23.86 2.47 -4.01
C GLY A 160 23.99 3.61 -5.04
N GLN A 161 23.54 3.44 -6.27
CA GLN A 161 23.53 4.52 -7.25
C GLN A 161 22.15 5.20 -7.27
N LEU A 162 22.14 6.50 -7.01
CA LEU A 162 20.94 7.32 -7.20
C LEU A 162 20.68 7.45 -8.70
N PRO A 163 19.48 7.09 -9.18
CA PRO A 163 19.11 7.32 -10.57
C PRO A 163 19.05 8.83 -10.80
N LEU A 164 19.97 9.32 -11.63
CA LEU A 164 19.94 10.72 -12.05
C LEU A 164 18.89 10.85 -13.17
N PRO A 165 18.01 11.86 -13.12
CA PRO A 165 17.10 12.13 -14.21
C PRO A 165 17.89 12.44 -15.49
N ASP A 166 17.45 11.87 -16.61
CA ASP A 166 18.04 12.22 -17.91
C ASP A 166 17.75 13.71 -18.16
N ARG A 167 18.81 14.46 -18.49
CA ARG A 167 18.70 15.92 -18.74
C ARG A 167 17.69 16.25 -19.84
N ALA A 168 17.43 15.33 -20.76
CA ALA A 168 16.46 15.49 -21.81
C ALA A 168 15.01 15.61 -21.30
N VAL A 169 14.70 15.00 -20.17
CA VAL A 169 13.34 15.03 -19.57
C VAL A 169 13.06 16.33 -18.80
N LEU A 170 14.10 17.11 -18.49
CA LEU A 170 13.99 18.37 -17.71
C LEU A 170 13.89 19.60 -18.63
N GLN A 171 13.87 19.42 -19.96
CA GLN A 171 13.86 20.54 -20.93
C GLN A 171 12.51 20.75 -21.64
N ASP A 172 11.49 19.93 -21.34
CA ASP A 172 10.09 20.08 -21.76
C ASP A 172 9.23 20.55 -20.56
#